data_6d42010c4319e9ccc6d26415278b879d
#
_entry.id   6d42010c4319e9ccc6d26415278b879d
#
_cell.length_a   1.000
_cell.length_b   1.000
_cell.length_c   1.000
_cell.angle_alpha   90.00
_cell.angle_beta   90.00
_cell.angle_gamma   90.00
#
_symmetry.space_group_name_H-M   'P 1'
#
loop_
_entity.id
_entity.type
_entity.pdbx_description
1 polymer ?
#
loop_
_entity_poly.entity_id
_entity_poly.type
_entity_poly.pdbx_seq_one_letter_code
_entity_poly.pdbx_strand_id
1 'polypeptide(L)'
;LLPTLTILENVLLPMDFCATYPLRERVPRAMDLLEQVELADQARKLPSALSGGQQQRAAIARALANDPPILAADEPTGNLDSKTAEAVFGLFERLVEQHKTIIMVTHDNDLASRVRRALHVADGEIVEERVHRERHTG
;
A
#
# COMPACT_ATOMS: atom_id res chain seq x y z
N LEU A 1 11.91 -0.53 1.34
CA LEU A 1 12.48 0.80 1.67
C LEU A 1 14.01 0.73 1.64
N LEU A 2 14.63 1.83 1.22
CA LEU A 2 16.09 1.98 1.27
C LEU A 2 16.48 2.40 2.71
N PRO A 3 17.35 1.62 3.39
CA PRO A 3 17.61 1.82 4.82
C PRO A 3 18.44 3.08 5.13
N THR A 4 19.14 3.62 4.13
CA THR A 4 20.00 4.81 4.26
C THR A 4 19.28 6.12 4.00
N LEU A 5 18.05 6.07 3.49
CA LEU A 5 17.20 7.23 3.23
C LEU A 5 16.13 7.37 4.33
N THR A 6 15.80 8.60 4.67
CA THR A 6 14.64 8.89 5.52
C THR A 6 13.34 8.41 4.88
N ILE A 7 12.28 8.36 5.65
CA ILE A 7 10.95 7.98 5.15
C ILE A 7 10.51 8.95 4.03
N LEU A 8 10.70 10.24 4.24
CA LEU A 8 10.39 11.25 3.21
C LEU A 8 11.21 11.04 1.93
N GLU A 9 12.51 10.82 2.04
CA GLU A 9 13.39 10.57 0.89
C GLU A 9 13.02 9.29 0.15
N ASN A 10 12.59 8.24 0.86
CA ASN A 10 12.05 7.02 0.24
C ASN A 10 10.81 7.31 -0.62
N VAL A 11 9.90 8.17 -0.15
CA VAL A 11 8.69 8.54 -0.92
C VAL A 11 9.02 9.46 -2.08
N LEU A 12 10.01 10.34 -1.94
CA LEU A 12 10.46 11.24 -3.01
C LEU A 12 11.14 10.50 -4.16
N LEU A 13 11.83 9.40 -3.86
CA LEU A 13 12.69 8.70 -4.82
C LEU A 13 12.02 8.37 -6.16
N PRO A 14 10.80 7.79 -6.24
CA PRO A 14 10.13 7.55 -7.51
C PRO A 14 9.82 8.83 -8.30
N MET A 15 9.51 9.92 -7.60
CA MET A 15 9.23 11.21 -8.25
C MET A 15 10.50 11.81 -8.85
N ASP A 16 11.65 11.61 -8.18
CA ASP A 16 12.96 12.08 -8.65
C ASP A 16 13.42 11.31 -9.88
N PHE A 17 13.21 9.99 -9.92
CA PHE A 17 13.56 9.16 -11.07
C PHE A 17 12.66 9.43 -12.29
N CYS A 18 11.35 9.54 -12.08
CA CYS A 18 10.41 9.69 -13.20
C CYS A 18 10.22 11.14 -13.64
N ALA A 19 10.68 12.11 -12.82
CA ALA A 19 10.48 13.55 -13.04
C ALA A 19 9.02 13.94 -13.34
N THR A 20 8.05 13.19 -12.80
CA THR A 20 6.62 13.33 -13.06
C THR A 20 6.09 14.68 -12.56
N TYR A 21 6.68 15.21 -11.49
CA TYR A 21 6.27 16.47 -10.86
C TYR A 21 7.41 17.48 -10.86
N PRO A 22 7.12 18.79 -10.98
CA PRO A 22 8.10 19.84 -10.74
C PRO A 22 8.74 19.73 -9.36
N LEU A 23 10.01 20.08 -9.23
CA LEU A 23 10.76 19.96 -7.97
C LEU A 23 10.05 20.58 -6.77
N ARG A 24 9.43 21.77 -6.97
CA ARG A 24 8.70 22.49 -5.92
C ARG A 24 7.47 21.75 -5.38
N GLU A 25 6.93 20.80 -6.13
CA GLU A 25 5.70 20.07 -5.80
C GLU A 25 5.96 18.72 -5.15
N ARG A 26 7.19 18.18 -5.27
CA ARG A 26 7.52 16.81 -4.81
C ARG A 26 7.44 16.66 -3.30
N VAL A 27 8.06 17.58 -2.55
CA VAL A 27 8.04 17.51 -1.07
C VAL A 27 6.62 17.69 -0.51
N PRO A 28 5.83 18.71 -0.90
CA PRO A 28 4.43 18.80 -0.49
C PRO A 28 3.64 17.51 -0.78
N ARG A 29 3.74 16.98 -1.99
CA ARG A 29 3.05 15.73 -2.37
C ARG A 29 3.50 14.54 -1.52
N ALA A 30 4.81 14.38 -1.29
CA ALA A 30 5.32 13.30 -0.45
C ALA A 30 4.82 13.42 1.00
N MET A 31 4.73 14.63 1.54
CA MET A 31 4.18 14.86 2.87
C MET A 31 2.67 14.56 2.92
N ASP A 32 1.90 14.93 1.90
CA ASP A 32 0.47 14.59 1.79
C ASP A 32 0.27 13.06 1.77
N LEU A 33 1.11 12.34 1.04
CA LEU A 33 1.07 10.87 1.01
C LEU A 33 1.42 10.27 2.38
N LEU A 34 2.41 10.83 3.08
CA LEU A 34 2.77 10.38 4.42
C LEU A 34 1.66 10.69 5.43
N GLU A 35 0.93 11.78 5.27
CA GLU A 35 -0.25 12.08 6.09
C GLU A 35 -1.38 11.07 5.86
N GLN A 36 -1.66 10.71 4.60
CA GLN A 36 -2.67 9.69 4.26
C GLN A 36 -2.39 8.33 4.89
N VAL A 37 -1.12 7.98 5.10
CA VAL A 37 -0.70 6.74 5.76
C VAL A 37 -0.36 6.92 7.24
N GLU A 38 -0.65 8.08 7.82
CA GLU A 38 -0.44 8.43 9.23
C GLU A 38 1.04 8.36 9.67
N LEU A 39 1.95 8.85 8.83
CA LEU A 39 3.40 8.84 9.05
C LEU A 39 4.05 10.22 8.85
N ALA A 40 3.30 11.30 8.76
CA ALA A 40 3.85 12.63 8.53
C ALA A 40 4.87 13.04 9.61
N ASP A 41 4.61 12.70 10.88
CA ASP A 41 5.49 12.94 12.03
C ASP A 41 6.76 12.07 12.01
N GLN A 42 6.79 11.01 11.21
CA GLN A 42 7.91 10.09 11.06
C GLN A 42 8.78 10.40 9.82
N ALA A 43 8.45 11.43 9.05
CA ALA A 43 9.03 11.73 7.74
C ALA A 43 10.58 11.81 7.74
N ARG A 44 11.16 12.33 8.84
CA ARG A 44 12.62 12.52 8.97
C ARG A 44 13.37 11.34 9.57
N LYS A 45 12.67 10.28 9.97
CA LYS A 45 13.30 9.08 10.55
C LYS A 45 13.77 8.13 9.46
N LEU A 46 14.76 7.31 9.81
CA LEU A 46 15.17 6.17 9.00
C LEU A 46 14.20 4.99 9.15
N PRO A 47 14.09 4.09 8.17
CA PRO A 47 13.22 2.92 8.27
C PRO A 47 13.46 2.07 9.53
N SER A 48 14.72 1.96 9.99
CA SER A 48 15.07 1.20 11.19
C SER A 48 14.44 1.71 12.49
N ALA A 49 14.01 2.98 12.51
CA ALA A 49 13.34 3.58 13.67
C ALA A 49 11.81 3.34 13.67
N LEU A 50 11.27 2.69 12.64
CA LEU A 50 9.85 2.42 12.48
C LEU A 50 9.51 0.96 12.80
N SER A 51 8.28 0.72 13.28
CA SER A 51 7.70 -0.63 13.38
C SER A 51 7.50 -1.26 12.00
N GLY A 52 7.32 -2.58 11.94
CA GLY A 52 7.03 -3.28 10.68
C GLY A 52 5.79 -2.72 9.96
N GLY A 53 4.71 -2.44 10.68
CA GLY A 53 3.50 -1.85 10.12
C GLY A 53 3.70 -0.42 9.63
N GLN A 54 4.49 0.38 10.33
CA GLN A 54 4.88 1.72 9.86
C GLN A 54 5.73 1.65 8.60
N GLN A 55 6.70 0.72 8.53
CA GLN A 55 7.50 0.50 7.32
C GLN A 55 6.61 0.07 6.15
N GLN A 56 5.63 -0.80 6.38
CA GLN A 56 4.68 -1.23 5.35
C GLN A 56 3.85 -0.05 4.83
N ARG A 57 3.32 0.79 5.72
CA ARG A 57 2.58 2.01 5.32
C ARG A 57 3.46 2.99 4.56
N ALA A 58 4.72 3.17 4.95
CA ALA A 58 5.68 3.98 4.21
C ALA A 58 5.97 3.42 2.80
N ALA A 59 6.05 2.10 2.66
CA ALA A 59 6.20 1.44 1.37
C ALA A 59 4.99 1.67 0.44
N ILE A 60 3.77 1.69 1.01
CA ILE A 60 2.55 2.02 0.27
C ILE A 60 2.58 3.49 -0.18
N ALA A 61 2.96 4.43 0.70
CA ALA A 61 3.11 5.84 0.33
C ALA A 61 4.11 6.02 -0.81
N ARG A 62 5.25 5.32 -0.78
CA ARG A 62 6.23 5.32 -1.87
C ARG A 62 5.66 4.76 -3.16
N ALA A 63 4.88 3.69 -3.10
CA ALA A 63 4.23 3.10 -4.28
C ALA A 63 3.22 4.07 -4.92
N LEU A 64 2.59 4.95 -4.12
CA LEU A 64 1.64 5.97 -4.58
C LEU A 64 2.29 7.25 -5.12
N ALA A 65 3.61 7.40 -4.99
CA ALA A 65 4.34 8.64 -5.29
C ALA A 65 3.99 9.23 -6.66
N ASN A 66 3.97 8.42 -7.72
CA ASN A 66 3.67 8.82 -9.10
C ASN A 66 2.20 8.59 -9.49
N ASP A 67 1.31 8.47 -8.52
CA ASP A 67 -0.14 8.31 -8.73
C ASP A 67 -0.52 7.16 -9.70
N PRO A 68 -0.02 5.93 -9.49
CA PRO A 68 -0.34 4.82 -10.39
C PRO A 68 -1.82 4.44 -10.26
N PRO A 69 -2.47 4.00 -11.36
CA PRO A 69 -3.85 3.50 -11.29
C PRO A 69 -3.94 2.10 -10.66
N ILE A 70 -2.84 1.34 -10.66
CA ILE A 70 -2.77 -0.04 -10.16
C ILE A 70 -1.64 -0.15 -9.15
N LEU A 71 -1.90 -0.76 -8.00
CA LEU A 71 -0.90 -1.17 -7.03
C LEU A 71 -0.87 -2.69 -6.92
N ALA A 72 0.34 -3.25 -6.94
CA ALA A 72 0.57 -4.66 -6.65
C ALA A 72 1.17 -4.81 -5.25
N ALA A 73 0.60 -5.68 -4.45
CA ALA A 73 1.04 -5.97 -3.10
C ALA A 73 1.25 -7.47 -2.93
N ASP A 74 2.44 -7.87 -2.51
CA ASP A 74 2.81 -9.25 -2.24
C ASP A 74 2.91 -9.45 -0.73
N GLU A 75 2.02 -10.28 -0.17
CA GLU A 75 1.92 -10.57 1.27
C GLU A 75 2.00 -9.32 2.17
N PRO A 76 1.19 -8.27 1.92
CA PRO A 76 1.39 -6.97 2.55
C PRO A 76 1.15 -6.95 4.06
N THR A 77 0.56 -8.01 4.61
CA THR A 77 0.24 -8.15 6.03
C THR A 77 0.90 -9.37 6.70
N GLY A 78 1.66 -10.16 5.94
CA GLY A 78 2.15 -11.48 6.37
C GLY A 78 3.06 -11.50 7.61
N ASN A 79 3.75 -10.40 7.92
CA ASN A 79 4.65 -10.29 9.07
C ASN A 79 4.12 -9.32 10.16
N LEU A 80 2.83 -9.00 10.13
CA LEU A 80 2.22 -8.04 11.04
C LEU A 80 1.30 -8.75 12.04
N ASP A 81 1.19 -8.18 13.25
CA ASP A 81 0.14 -8.57 14.19
C ASP A 81 -1.25 -8.22 13.64
N SER A 82 -2.29 -8.88 14.12
CA SER A 82 -3.65 -8.74 13.59
C SER A 82 -4.17 -7.31 13.56
N LYS A 83 -3.90 -6.52 14.60
CA LYS A 83 -4.33 -5.13 14.68
C LYS A 83 -3.64 -4.26 13.62
N THR A 84 -2.35 -4.45 13.43
CA THR A 84 -1.56 -3.71 12.44
C THR A 84 -1.89 -4.16 11.02
N ALA A 85 -2.12 -5.46 10.81
CA ALA A 85 -2.59 -6.02 9.54
C ALA A 85 -3.93 -5.41 9.13
N GLU A 86 -4.88 -5.29 10.07
CA GLU A 86 -6.18 -4.66 9.82
C GLU A 86 -6.04 -3.18 9.43
N ALA A 87 -5.16 -2.43 10.08
CA ALA A 87 -4.91 -1.04 9.74
C ALA A 87 -4.32 -0.88 8.32
N VAL A 88 -3.42 -1.77 7.92
CA VAL A 88 -2.85 -1.80 6.55
C VAL A 88 -3.91 -2.19 5.53
N PHE A 89 -4.74 -3.19 5.83
CA PHE A 89 -5.82 -3.60 4.93
C PHE A 89 -6.85 -2.48 4.75
N GLY A 90 -7.25 -1.79 5.83
CA GLY A 90 -8.15 -0.64 5.76
C GLY A 90 -7.59 0.52 4.91
N LEU A 91 -6.26 0.66 4.84
CA LEU A 91 -5.63 1.61 3.91
C LEU A 91 -5.88 1.20 2.45
N PHE A 92 -5.75 -0.09 2.12
CA PHE A 92 -6.06 -0.58 0.76
C PHE A 92 -7.54 -0.38 0.41
N GLU A 93 -8.47 -0.61 1.34
CA GLU A 93 -9.90 -0.35 1.13
C GLU A 93 -10.15 1.12 0.78
N ARG A 94 -9.56 2.07 1.51
CA ARG A 94 -9.67 3.51 1.20
C ARG A 94 -9.09 3.86 -0.19
N LEU A 95 -8.00 3.22 -0.59
CA LEU A 95 -7.43 3.44 -1.93
C LEU A 95 -8.35 2.93 -3.05
N VAL A 96 -9.05 1.82 -2.82
CA VAL A 96 -10.07 1.30 -3.77
C VAL A 96 -11.25 2.26 -3.87
N GLU A 97 -11.72 2.84 -2.76
CA GLU A 97 -12.74 3.89 -2.74
C GLU A 97 -12.32 5.14 -3.54
N GLN A 98 -11.02 5.42 -3.57
CA GLN A 98 -10.40 6.47 -4.40
C GLN A 98 -10.14 6.05 -5.86
N HIS A 99 -10.81 4.98 -6.33
CA HIS A 99 -10.70 4.44 -7.69
C HIS A 99 -9.33 3.85 -8.05
N LYS A 100 -8.51 3.45 -7.07
CA LYS A 100 -7.30 2.65 -7.31
C LYS A 100 -7.67 1.18 -7.49
N THR A 101 -6.94 0.49 -8.35
CA THR A 101 -7.00 -0.96 -8.46
C THR A 101 -5.89 -1.59 -7.65
N ILE A 102 -6.24 -2.49 -6.74
CA ILE A 102 -5.27 -3.23 -5.92
C ILE A 102 -5.23 -4.68 -6.37
N ILE A 103 -4.03 -5.16 -6.70
CA ILE A 103 -3.77 -6.57 -6.93
C ILE A 103 -2.96 -7.07 -5.73
N MET A 104 -3.53 -7.97 -4.95
CA MET A 104 -2.90 -8.49 -3.74
C MET A 104 -2.65 -9.99 -3.86
N VAL A 105 -1.43 -10.40 -3.59
CA VAL A 105 -1.09 -11.82 -3.41
C VAL A 105 -1.04 -12.11 -1.92
N THR A 106 -1.77 -13.10 -1.47
CA THR A 106 -1.80 -13.51 -0.05
C THR A 106 -2.18 -14.98 0.08
N HIS A 107 -1.70 -15.62 1.13
CA HIS A 107 -2.17 -16.93 1.57
C HIS A 107 -3.20 -16.84 2.71
N ASP A 108 -3.59 -15.62 3.12
CA ASP A 108 -4.58 -15.37 4.14
C ASP A 108 -6.00 -15.46 3.55
N ASN A 109 -6.72 -16.51 3.91
CA ASN A 109 -8.08 -16.76 3.42
C ASN A 109 -9.09 -15.73 3.95
N ASP A 110 -8.85 -15.15 5.13
CA ASP A 110 -9.75 -14.14 5.70
C ASP A 110 -9.68 -12.85 4.88
N LEU A 111 -8.47 -12.42 4.49
CA LEU A 111 -8.29 -11.30 3.57
C LEU A 111 -8.86 -11.60 2.18
N ALA A 112 -8.64 -12.81 1.66
CA ALA A 112 -9.18 -13.23 0.36
C ALA A 112 -10.72 -13.22 0.33
N SER A 113 -11.38 -13.43 1.48
CA SER A 113 -12.84 -13.38 1.59
C SER A 113 -13.44 -11.96 1.56
N ARG A 114 -12.61 -10.94 1.83
CA ARG A 114 -13.04 -9.53 1.95
C ARG A 114 -12.94 -8.74 0.65
N VAL A 115 -12.23 -9.28 -0.35
CA VAL A 115 -12.04 -8.59 -1.64
C VAL A 115 -13.15 -8.91 -2.62
N ARG A 116 -13.39 -8.02 -3.60
CA ARG A 116 -14.45 -8.21 -4.60
C ARG A 116 -14.23 -9.43 -5.49
N ARG A 117 -12.98 -9.73 -5.81
CA ARG A 117 -12.60 -10.84 -6.69
C ARG A 117 -11.36 -11.51 -6.13
N ALA A 118 -11.42 -12.80 -5.93
CA ALA A 118 -10.30 -13.63 -5.53
C ALA A 118 -10.06 -14.74 -6.53
N LEU A 119 -8.80 -14.93 -6.90
CA LEU A 119 -8.34 -16.03 -7.76
C LEU A 119 -7.49 -16.97 -6.93
N HIS A 120 -7.85 -18.24 -6.90
CA HIS A 120 -7.01 -19.28 -6.29
C HIS A 120 -6.08 -19.86 -7.33
N VAL A 121 -4.78 -19.77 -7.07
CA VAL A 121 -3.72 -20.27 -7.97
C VAL A 121 -3.03 -21.46 -7.30
N ALA A 122 -2.95 -22.58 -7.99
CA ALA A 122 -2.20 -23.76 -7.59
C ALA A 122 -1.39 -24.27 -8.78
N ASP A 123 -0.13 -24.65 -8.55
CA ASP A 123 0.79 -25.16 -9.57
C ASP A 123 0.89 -24.32 -10.85
N GLY A 124 0.76 -22.98 -10.70
CA GLY A 124 0.84 -22.02 -11.80
C GLY A 124 -0.47 -21.88 -12.62
N GLU A 125 -1.54 -22.53 -12.21
CA GLU A 125 -2.84 -22.48 -12.85
C GLU A 125 -3.90 -21.85 -11.95
N ILE A 126 -4.88 -21.14 -12.54
CA ILE A 126 -6.05 -20.65 -11.82
C ILE A 126 -7.02 -21.81 -11.65
N VAL A 127 -7.21 -22.28 -10.42
CA VAL A 127 -8.09 -23.42 -10.09
C VAL A 127 -9.47 -23.00 -9.62
N GLU A 128 -9.62 -21.79 -9.11
CA GLU A 128 -10.91 -21.25 -8.64
C GLU A 128 -10.97 -19.73 -8.78
N GLU A 129 -12.13 -19.22 -9.10
CA GLU A 129 -12.44 -17.78 -9.07
C GLU A 129 -13.67 -17.54 -8.18
N ARG A 130 -13.55 -16.62 -7.23
CA ARG A 130 -14.66 -16.16 -6.38
C ARG A 130 -14.90 -14.68 -6.64
N VAL A 131 -16.16 -14.34 -6.92
CA VAL A 131 -16.61 -12.95 -7.08
C VAL A 131 -17.62 -12.65 -5.98
N HIS A 132 -17.26 -11.77 -5.06
CA HIS A 132 -18.16 -11.28 -4.03
C HIS A 132 -18.94 -10.09 -4.58
N ARG A 133 -20.25 -10.27 -4.81
CA ARG A 133 -21.13 -9.15 -5.17
C ARG A 133 -21.30 -8.23 -3.96
N GLU A 134 -21.07 -6.94 -4.14
CA GLU A 134 -21.42 -5.94 -3.13
C GLU A 134 -22.87 -6.15 -2.71
N ARG A 135 -23.09 -6.36 -1.41
CA ARG A 135 -24.44 -6.21 -0.87
C ARG A 135 -24.73 -4.70 -0.90
N HIS A 136 -25.49 -4.25 -1.86
CA HIS A 136 -26.15 -2.96 -1.77
C HIS A 136 -27.03 -3.02 -0.53
N THR A 137 -26.56 -2.49 0.58
CA THR A 137 -27.42 -2.04 1.66
C THR A 137 -28.06 -0.76 1.15
N GLY A 138 -29.29 -0.92 0.69
CA GLY A 138 -30.19 0.18 0.35
C GLY A 138 -30.52 1.03 1.57
#